data_08811f794cb90edc3fb49065c3fcbf75
#
_entry.id   08811f794cb90edc3fb49065c3fcbf75
#
_cell.length_a   1.000
_cell.length_b   1.000
_cell.length_c   1.000
_cell.angle_alpha   90.00
_cell.angle_beta   90.00
_cell.angle_gamma   90.00
#
_symmetry.space_group_name_H-M   'P 1'
#
loop_
_entity.id
_entity.type
_entity.pdbx_description
1 polymer ?
#
loop_
_entity_poly.entity_id
_entity_poly.type
_entity_poly.pdbx_seq_one_letter_code
_entity_poly.pdbx_strand_id
1 'polypeptide(L)'
;CEDAFAPCRLFFAEQEKIEWSVLTASGWQALTDQEILREETDNFLKTGIITLALPESASTESLLMPKGFIWLQAHTSRAFDVVCRFINIHTQVLKAHLASSSIQHLKNGLPAESISKLNTRVASVKKVMQPYSSFNGRTKESQADYYRRVSERLRHKDRALNLWDYEHLVLQNFPEVYKVK
;
A
#
# COMPACT_ATOMS: atom_id res chain seq x y z
N CYS A 1 -24.12 -4.02 25.98
CA CYS A 1 -23.66 -4.38 24.61
C CYS A 1 -22.25 -3.84 24.28
N GLU A 2 -21.44 -3.50 25.29
CA GLU A 2 -20.06 -2.95 25.09
C GLU A 2 -18.95 -4.02 25.05
N ASP A 3 -19.23 -5.25 25.45
CA ASP A 3 -18.19 -6.26 25.62
C ASP A 3 -18.04 -7.24 24.44
N ALA A 4 -18.84 -7.14 23.40
CA ALA A 4 -18.78 -8.08 22.27
C ALA A 4 -17.62 -7.81 21.28
N PHE A 5 -17.00 -6.64 21.34
CA PHE A 5 -15.88 -6.25 20.44
C PHE A 5 -14.49 -6.26 21.11
N ALA A 6 -14.42 -6.40 22.43
CA ALA A 6 -13.17 -6.42 23.16
C ALA A 6 -12.25 -7.62 22.80
N PRO A 7 -12.76 -8.85 22.61
CA PRO A 7 -11.90 -9.98 22.27
C PRO A 7 -11.26 -9.87 20.88
N CYS A 8 -11.93 -9.28 19.91
CA CYS A 8 -11.34 -9.08 18.58
C CYS A 8 -10.18 -8.07 18.58
N ARG A 9 -10.27 -7.01 19.36
CA ARG A 9 -9.18 -6.03 19.46
C ARG A 9 -7.93 -6.58 20.14
N LEU A 10 -8.10 -7.44 21.13
CA LEU A 10 -6.98 -8.10 21.82
C LEU A 10 -6.30 -9.16 20.93
N PHE A 11 -7.06 -9.85 20.07
CA PHE A 11 -6.49 -10.79 19.10
C PHE A 11 -5.68 -10.11 18.00
N PHE A 12 -6.03 -8.88 17.63
CA PHE A 12 -5.27 -8.07 16.64
C PHE A 12 -4.12 -7.27 17.28
N ALA A 13 -4.07 -7.13 18.61
CA ALA A 13 -3.01 -6.37 19.29
C ALA A 13 -1.68 -7.13 19.41
N GLU A 14 -1.69 -8.45 19.33
CA GLU A 14 -0.52 -9.30 19.14
C GLU A 14 -0.39 -9.72 17.67
N GLN A 15 -0.45 -8.79 16.75
CA GLN A 15 -0.13 -9.06 15.36
C GLN A 15 1.32 -9.51 15.29
N GLU A 16 1.50 -10.78 14.99
CA GLU A 16 2.81 -11.32 14.71
C GLU A 16 3.41 -10.56 13.54
N LYS A 17 4.50 -9.91 13.84
CA LYS A 17 5.25 -9.14 12.86
C LYS A 17 5.97 -10.12 11.95
N ILE A 18 5.94 -9.83 10.66
CA ILE A 18 6.76 -10.56 9.70
C ILE A 18 8.22 -10.23 9.98
N GLU A 19 9.01 -11.26 10.22
CA GLU A 19 10.45 -11.17 10.39
C GLU A 19 11.13 -11.19 9.02
N TRP A 20 11.90 -10.15 8.76
CA TRP A 20 12.69 -10.04 7.54
C TRP A 20 14.13 -10.45 7.78
N SER A 21 14.70 -11.20 6.85
CA SER A 21 16.12 -11.58 6.88
C SER A 21 16.74 -11.36 5.51
N VAL A 22 18.03 -11.03 5.53
CA VAL A 22 18.87 -10.92 4.32
C VAL A 22 19.92 -12.00 4.33
N LEU A 23 20.26 -12.50 3.15
CA LEU A 23 21.30 -13.49 3.01
C LEU A 23 22.68 -12.83 3.00
N THR A 24 23.53 -13.26 3.90
CA THR A 24 24.94 -12.86 4.02
C THR A 24 25.85 -13.99 3.58
N ALA A 25 27.16 -13.78 3.54
CA ALA A 25 28.13 -14.82 3.26
C ALA A 25 28.10 -15.97 4.29
N SER A 26 27.73 -15.66 5.55
CA SER A 26 27.67 -16.62 6.65
C SER A 26 26.30 -17.28 6.85
N GLY A 27 25.26 -16.81 6.18
CA GLY A 27 23.89 -17.32 6.32
C GLY A 27 22.84 -16.21 6.43
N TRP A 28 21.64 -16.56 6.86
CA TRP A 28 20.54 -15.63 7.04
C TRP A 28 20.76 -14.75 8.27
N GLN A 29 20.68 -13.45 8.10
CA GLN A 29 20.75 -12.43 9.14
C GLN A 29 19.41 -11.72 9.22
N ALA A 30 18.78 -11.71 10.39
CA ALA A 30 17.53 -10.97 10.62
C ALA A 30 17.77 -9.46 10.53
N LEU A 31 16.86 -8.77 9.88
CA LEU A 31 16.83 -7.32 9.82
C LEU A 31 16.25 -6.75 11.11
N THR A 32 16.86 -5.69 11.59
CA THR A 32 16.39 -4.95 12.76
C THR A 32 15.24 -4.01 12.38
N ASP A 33 14.50 -3.51 13.37
CA ASP A 33 13.44 -2.53 13.16
C ASP A 33 13.93 -1.22 12.53
N GLN A 34 15.22 -0.89 12.70
CA GLN A 34 15.83 0.29 12.07
C GLN A 34 16.10 0.08 10.57
N GLU A 35 16.24 -1.15 10.12
CA GLU A 35 16.44 -1.51 8.73
C GLU A 35 15.13 -1.66 7.96
N ILE A 36 14.00 -1.76 8.66
CA ILE A 36 12.65 -1.72 8.07
C ILE A 36 12.18 -0.26 8.07
N LEU A 37 12.55 0.49 7.02
CA LEU A 37 12.28 1.93 6.95
C LEU A 37 10.79 2.25 6.78
N ARG A 38 10.04 1.36 6.10
CA ARG A 38 8.62 1.54 5.82
C ARG A 38 7.96 0.20 5.57
N GLU A 39 6.83 -0.01 6.19
CA GLU A 39 5.95 -1.16 5.97
C GLU A 39 4.51 -0.65 5.75
N GLU A 40 3.97 -0.80 4.53
CA GLU A 40 2.61 -0.35 4.18
C GLU A 40 1.67 -1.52 3.95
N THR A 41 2.15 -2.76 4.01
CA THR A 41 1.37 -3.94 3.65
C THR A 41 0.56 -4.51 4.81
N ASP A 42 0.78 -3.99 6.02
CA ASP A 42 0.12 -4.48 7.23
C ASP A 42 0.35 -5.99 7.42
N ASN A 43 1.62 -6.38 7.42
CA ASN A 43 2.06 -7.78 7.47
C ASN A 43 1.46 -8.63 6.31
N PHE A 44 1.51 -8.13 5.10
CA PHE A 44 0.97 -8.76 3.87
C PHE A 44 -0.56 -8.91 3.83
N LEU A 45 -1.30 -8.20 4.66
CA LEU A 45 -2.77 -8.22 4.61
C LEU A 45 -3.35 -7.30 3.52
N LYS A 46 -2.56 -6.37 3.01
CA LYS A 46 -2.97 -5.44 1.93
C LYS A 46 -1.82 -5.14 0.98
N THR A 47 -2.16 -4.63 -0.20
CA THR A 47 -1.17 -4.14 -1.16
C THR A 47 -0.46 -2.89 -0.63
N GLY A 48 0.86 -2.87 -0.66
CA GLY A 48 1.66 -1.76 -0.16
C GLY A 48 3.11 -1.84 -0.63
N ILE A 49 3.93 -0.91 -0.15
CA ILE A 49 5.35 -0.84 -0.42
C ILE A 49 6.09 -1.10 0.90
N ILE A 50 7.06 -1.99 0.84
CA ILE A 50 7.99 -2.24 1.93
C ILE A 50 9.35 -1.68 1.53
N THR A 51 9.91 -0.80 2.35
CA THR A 51 11.23 -0.21 2.13
C THR A 51 12.19 -0.73 3.17
N LEU A 52 13.22 -1.42 2.71
CA LEU A 52 14.25 -2.03 3.54
C LEU A 52 15.59 -1.35 3.30
N ALA A 53 16.32 -1.04 4.37
CA ALA A 53 17.72 -0.69 4.31
C ALA A 53 18.52 -2.00 4.37
N LEU A 54 19.27 -2.29 3.32
CA LEU A 54 20.11 -3.48 3.28
C LEU A 54 21.41 -3.21 4.03
N PRO A 55 21.80 -4.07 5.00
CA PRO A 55 23.06 -3.93 5.70
C PRO A 55 24.24 -4.22 4.75
N GLU A 56 25.41 -3.69 5.06
CA GLU A 56 26.64 -3.93 4.29
C GLU A 56 27.06 -5.41 4.25
N SER A 57 26.59 -6.19 5.22
CA SER A 57 26.81 -7.63 5.28
C SER A 57 26.05 -8.43 4.22
N ALA A 58 25.07 -7.82 3.53
CA ALA A 58 24.31 -8.47 2.47
C ALA A 58 25.24 -8.90 1.32
N SER A 59 25.16 -10.18 0.94
CA SER A 59 26.09 -10.76 -0.02
C SER A 59 25.37 -11.38 -1.21
N THR A 60 25.96 -11.19 -2.40
CA THR A 60 25.57 -11.89 -3.63
C THR A 60 26.29 -13.21 -3.83
N GLU A 61 27.23 -13.55 -2.95
CA GLU A 61 28.16 -14.69 -3.08
C GLU A 61 27.91 -15.78 -2.02
N SER A 62 26.66 -15.98 -1.64
CA SER A 62 26.31 -17.04 -0.69
C SER A 62 26.39 -18.43 -1.34
N LEU A 63 26.67 -19.44 -0.50
CA LEU A 63 26.63 -20.85 -0.90
C LEU A 63 25.22 -21.46 -0.80
N LEU A 64 24.29 -20.80 -0.11
CA LEU A 64 22.95 -21.34 0.14
C LEU A 64 22.00 -21.10 -1.04
N MET A 65 22.20 -20.03 -1.79
CA MET A 65 21.31 -19.60 -2.87
C MET A 65 22.12 -19.23 -4.13
N PRO A 66 21.49 -19.21 -5.31
CA PRO A 66 22.14 -18.81 -6.56
C PRO A 66 22.84 -17.45 -6.44
N LYS A 67 24.07 -17.39 -6.94
CA LYS A 67 24.92 -16.19 -6.90
C LYS A 67 24.41 -15.07 -7.79
N GLY A 68 24.84 -13.85 -7.50
CA GLY A 68 24.51 -12.66 -8.30
C GLY A 68 23.22 -11.94 -7.91
N PHE A 69 22.53 -12.41 -6.87
CA PHE A 69 21.31 -11.82 -6.35
C PHE A 69 21.44 -11.54 -4.85
N ILE A 70 20.78 -10.49 -4.40
CA ILE A 70 20.54 -10.27 -2.97
C ILE A 70 19.24 -10.99 -2.64
N TRP A 71 19.30 -11.89 -1.68
CA TRP A 71 18.18 -12.70 -1.25
C TRP A 71 17.58 -12.15 0.03
N LEU A 72 16.26 -11.98 0.02
CA LEU A 72 15.47 -11.57 1.17
C LEU A 72 14.49 -12.68 1.53
N GLN A 73 14.29 -12.91 2.79
CA GLN A 73 13.33 -13.85 3.34
C GLN A 73 12.36 -13.11 4.24
N ALA A 74 11.09 -13.38 4.06
CA ALA A 74 10.03 -13.00 5.00
C ALA A 74 9.59 -14.27 5.73
N HIS A 75 9.57 -14.24 7.05
CA HIS A 75 9.21 -15.36 7.90
C HIS A 75 8.10 -14.97 8.87
N THR A 76 7.18 -15.89 9.08
CA THR A 76 6.19 -15.80 10.15
C THR A 76 6.15 -17.11 10.93
N SER A 77 6.03 -17.04 12.24
CA SER A 77 6.05 -18.20 13.14
C SER A 77 4.68 -18.82 13.36
N ARG A 78 3.60 -18.04 13.13
CA ARG A 78 2.20 -18.47 13.36
C ARG A 78 1.27 -17.90 12.29
N ALA A 79 -0.03 -18.19 12.42
CA ALA A 79 -1.09 -17.63 11.59
C ALA A 79 -0.88 -17.84 10.08
N PHE A 80 -0.35 -18.99 9.67
CA PHE A 80 -0.07 -19.31 8.27
C PHE A 80 -1.31 -19.32 7.37
N ASP A 81 -2.48 -19.50 7.95
CA ASP A 81 -3.78 -19.50 7.31
C ASP A 81 -4.33 -18.10 6.99
N VAL A 82 -3.74 -17.06 7.60
CA VAL A 82 -4.14 -15.65 7.40
C VAL A 82 -3.38 -14.99 6.26
N VAL A 83 -2.38 -15.64 5.70
CA VAL A 83 -1.55 -15.06 4.62
C VAL A 83 -2.36 -14.86 3.35
N CYS A 84 -2.38 -13.63 2.86
CA CYS A 84 -3.01 -13.28 1.59
C CYS A 84 -2.30 -13.95 0.41
N ARG A 85 -3.07 -14.25 -0.65
CA ARG A 85 -2.48 -14.69 -1.91
C ARG A 85 -1.78 -13.51 -2.58
N PHE A 86 -0.49 -13.67 -2.86
CA PHE A 86 0.25 -12.67 -3.64
C PHE A 86 -0.13 -12.77 -5.11
N ILE A 87 -0.45 -11.63 -5.71
CA ILE A 87 -0.63 -11.53 -7.16
C ILE A 87 0.75 -11.39 -7.80
N ASN A 88 1.57 -10.48 -7.25
CA ASN A 88 2.92 -10.24 -7.75
C ASN A 88 3.77 -9.52 -6.70
N ILE A 89 5.10 -9.61 -6.84
CA ILE A 89 6.09 -8.89 -6.06
C ILE A 89 7.04 -8.21 -7.04
N HIS A 90 7.18 -6.90 -6.92
CA HIS A 90 8.07 -6.11 -7.73
C HIS A 90 9.15 -5.48 -6.86
N THR A 91 10.37 -5.44 -7.35
CA THR A 91 11.49 -4.77 -6.69
C THR A 91 11.71 -3.37 -7.26
N GLN A 92 12.38 -2.50 -6.49
CA GLN A 92 12.69 -1.13 -6.90
C GLN A 92 11.44 -0.31 -7.28
N VAL A 93 10.39 -0.47 -6.51
CA VAL A 93 9.09 0.18 -6.71
C VAL A 93 9.11 1.58 -6.10
N LEU A 94 8.44 2.50 -6.77
CA LEU A 94 8.14 3.81 -6.22
C LEU A 94 6.67 4.19 -6.52
N LYS A 95 6.09 4.99 -5.65
CA LYS A 95 4.76 5.56 -5.84
C LYS A 95 4.88 6.92 -6.50
N ALA A 96 4.29 7.06 -7.67
CA ALA A 96 4.23 8.32 -8.39
C ALA A 96 2.84 8.96 -8.25
N HIS A 97 2.81 10.27 -8.10
CA HIS A 97 1.57 11.05 -8.05
C HIS A 97 1.49 11.97 -9.26
N LEU A 98 0.28 12.16 -9.77
CA LEU A 98 0.03 13.11 -10.83
C LEU A 98 0.28 14.54 -10.31
N ALA A 99 1.25 15.24 -10.89
CA ALA A 99 1.61 16.59 -10.49
C ALA A 99 0.75 17.67 -11.16
N SER A 100 0.26 17.41 -12.39
CA SER A 100 -0.52 18.36 -13.16
C SER A 100 -1.66 17.66 -13.86
N SER A 101 -2.86 18.19 -13.76
CA SER A 101 -4.06 17.57 -14.29
C SER A 101 -4.32 17.96 -15.74
N SER A 102 -3.97 17.12 -16.68
CA SER A 102 -4.73 16.99 -17.91
C SER A 102 -5.92 16.09 -17.61
N ILE A 103 -7.09 16.68 -17.60
CA ILE A 103 -8.30 16.18 -16.92
C ILE A 103 -8.90 14.94 -17.60
N GLN A 104 -8.54 14.64 -18.84
CA GLN A 104 -9.28 13.64 -19.64
C GLN A 104 -9.08 12.19 -19.19
N HIS A 105 -7.89 11.82 -18.68
CA HIS A 105 -7.62 10.44 -18.26
C HIS A 105 -7.97 10.15 -16.81
N LEU A 106 -8.33 11.15 -16.01
CA LEU A 106 -8.72 10.93 -14.61
C LEU A 106 -10.05 10.18 -14.49
N LYS A 107 -10.91 10.24 -15.48
CA LYS A 107 -12.20 9.54 -15.47
C LYS A 107 -12.05 8.02 -15.51
N ASN A 108 -11.14 7.53 -16.34
CA ASN A 108 -10.95 6.10 -16.57
C ASN A 108 -9.61 5.57 -16.04
N GLY A 109 -8.79 6.45 -15.46
CA GLY A 109 -7.42 6.13 -15.08
C GLY A 109 -6.50 5.92 -16.28
N LEU A 110 -5.22 5.76 -16.04
CA LEU A 110 -4.25 5.33 -17.04
C LEU A 110 -4.21 3.79 -17.01
N PRO A 111 -4.33 3.12 -18.16
CA PRO A 111 -4.16 1.68 -18.21
C PRO A 111 -2.73 1.28 -17.79
N ALA A 112 -2.53 0.02 -17.45
CA ALA A 112 -1.22 -0.53 -17.20
C ALA A 112 -0.28 -0.28 -18.41
N GLU A 113 1.02 -0.19 -18.15
CA GLU A 113 2.07 0.04 -19.14
C GLU A 113 2.03 1.40 -19.87
N SER A 114 1.15 2.32 -19.48
CA SER A 114 1.09 3.67 -20.06
C SER A 114 2.35 4.49 -19.76
N ILE A 115 2.94 4.32 -18.57
CA ILE A 115 4.16 5.00 -18.14
C ILE A 115 5.35 4.07 -18.39
N SER A 116 6.12 4.35 -19.43
CA SER A 116 7.27 3.53 -19.85
C SER A 116 8.59 4.28 -19.89
N LYS A 117 8.60 5.59 -19.67
CA LYS A 117 9.79 6.45 -19.77
C LYS A 117 9.81 7.52 -18.70
N LEU A 118 11.01 7.92 -18.30
CA LEU A 118 11.23 9.12 -17.51
C LEU A 118 11.29 10.35 -18.42
N ASN A 119 10.80 11.49 -17.93
CA ASN A 119 10.94 12.77 -18.63
C ASN A 119 12.42 13.16 -18.77
N THR A 120 13.17 13.03 -17.67
CA THR A 120 14.62 13.24 -17.66
C THR A 120 15.30 11.89 -17.52
N ARG A 121 16.23 11.59 -18.42
CA ARG A 121 16.98 10.33 -18.39
C ARG A 121 17.90 10.28 -17.17
N VAL A 122 17.79 9.20 -16.41
CA VAL A 122 18.69 8.88 -15.31
C VAL A 122 19.52 7.65 -15.71
N ALA A 123 20.84 7.78 -15.68
CA ALA A 123 21.75 6.75 -16.22
C ALA A 123 21.62 5.38 -15.51
N SER A 124 21.31 5.39 -14.22
CA SER A 124 21.12 4.18 -13.42
C SER A 124 19.79 3.46 -13.67
N VAL A 125 18.81 4.11 -14.32
CA VAL A 125 17.51 3.53 -14.61
C VAL A 125 17.49 2.93 -16.00
N LYS A 126 17.49 1.61 -16.08
CA LYS A 126 17.46 0.87 -17.36
C LYS A 126 16.07 0.83 -17.98
N LYS A 127 15.03 0.63 -17.17
CA LYS A 127 13.65 0.46 -17.64
C LYS A 127 12.69 0.98 -16.59
N VAL A 128 11.59 1.59 -17.06
CA VAL A 128 10.43 1.95 -16.23
C VAL A 128 9.25 1.11 -16.67
N MET A 129 8.51 0.56 -15.74
CA MET A 129 7.28 -0.20 -15.99
C MET A 129 6.21 0.26 -15.01
N GLN A 130 4.99 0.36 -15.49
CA GLN A 130 3.80 0.54 -14.69
C GLN A 130 2.98 -0.75 -14.77
N PRO A 131 3.09 -1.67 -13.77
CA PRO A 131 2.46 -2.99 -13.86
C PRO A 131 0.95 -2.95 -13.72
N TYR A 132 0.41 -1.89 -13.10
CA TYR A 132 -1.02 -1.75 -12.80
C TYR A 132 -1.57 -0.45 -13.37
N SER A 133 -2.89 -0.42 -13.60
CA SER A 133 -3.59 0.83 -13.93
C SER A 133 -3.47 1.84 -12.79
N SER A 134 -3.54 3.13 -13.14
CA SER A 134 -3.57 4.17 -12.11
C SER A 134 -4.86 4.09 -11.28
N PHE A 135 -4.80 4.49 -10.02
CA PHE A 135 -5.91 4.41 -9.08
C PHE A 135 -6.07 5.71 -8.30
N ASN A 136 -7.18 5.86 -7.61
CA ASN A 136 -7.51 7.04 -6.81
C ASN A 136 -7.60 8.36 -7.60
N GLY A 137 -7.64 8.32 -8.93
CA GLY A 137 -7.89 9.48 -9.76
C GLY A 137 -9.37 9.86 -9.70
N ARG A 138 -9.67 11.13 -9.45
CA ARG A 138 -11.04 11.66 -9.52
C ARG A 138 -11.10 12.83 -10.49
N THR A 139 -12.13 12.87 -11.30
CA THR A 139 -12.41 14.04 -12.15
C THR A 139 -12.80 15.21 -11.27
N LYS A 140 -12.65 16.42 -11.79
CA LYS A 140 -13.17 17.61 -11.13
C LYS A 140 -14.68 17.42 -10.91
N GLU A 141 -15.11 17.55 -9.67
CA GLU A 141 -16.53 17.47 -9.33
C GLU A 141 -17.34 18.58 -9.99
N SER A 142 -18.64 18.31 -10.21
CA SER A 142 -19.55 19.34 -10.67
C SER A 142 -19.75 20.39 -9.55
N GLN A 143 -20.18 21.60 -9.95
CA GLN A 143 -20.46 22.65 -8.97
C GLN A 143 -21.58 22.26 -8.01
N ALA A 144 -22.56 21.50 -8.47
CA ALA A 144 -23.64 20.99 -7.63
C ALA A 144 -23.14 19.98 -6.59
N ASP A 145 -22.30 19.05 -6.99
CA ASP A 145 -21.70 18.06 -6.09
C ASP A 145 -20.74 18.72 -5.08
N TYR A 146 -19.99 19.72 -5.52
CA TYR A 146 -19.15 20.53 -4.64
C TYR A 146 -19.98 21.19 -3.52
N TYR A 147 -21.06 21.87 -3.88
CA TYR A 147 -21.92 22.53 -2.87
C TYR A 147 -22.58 21.51 -1.94
N ARG A 148 -23.03 20.37 -2.45
CA ARG A 148 -23.60 19.29 -1.63
C ARG A 148 -22.55 18.80 -0.62
N ARG A 149 -21.37 18.46 -1.08
CA ARG A 149 -20.27 17.97 -0.22
C ARG A 149 -19.86 18.99 0.83
N VAL A 150 -19.73 20.27 0.45
CA VAL A 150 -19.41 21.34 1.41
C VAL A 150 -20.50 21.50 2.45
N SER A 151 -21.77 21.48 2.03
CA SER A 151 -22.92 21.56 2.94
C SER A 151 -22.93 20.40 3.94
N GLU A 152 -22.71 19.17 3.48
CA GLU A 152 -22.62 17.99 4.34
C GLU A 152 -21.45 18.08 5.30
N ARG A 153 -20.26 18.47 4.81
CA ARG A 153 -19.08 18.64 5.65
C ARG A 153 -19.26 19.71 6.73
N LEU A 154 -19.91 20.81 6.41
CA LEU A 154 -20.23 21.84 7.41
C LEU A 154 -21.20 21.31 8.47
N ARG A 155 -22.11 20.40 8.10
CA ARG A 155 -23.08 19.81 9.00
C ARG A 155 -22.44 18.82 9.97
N HIS A 156 -21.69 17.82 9.47
CA HIS A 156 -21.11 16.77 10.33
C HIS A 156 -19.67 17.07 10.78
N LYS A 157 -18.96 18.04 10.16
CA LYS A 157 -17.58 18.44 10.51
C LYS A 157 -16.60 17.26 10.61
N ASP A 158 -16.74 16.31 9.70
CA ASP A 158 -16.01 15.04 9.67
C ASP A 158 -16.18 14.19 10.95
N ARG A 159 -17.33 14.32 11.62
CA ARG A 159 -17.69 13.52 12.80
C ARG A 159 -19.00 12.79 12.54
N ALA A 160 -19.03 11.51 12.84
CA ALA A 160 -20.25 10.71 12.80
C ALA A 160 -20.85 10.65 14.21
N LEU A 161 -21.94 11.36 14.42
CA LEU A 161 -22.66 11.39 15.69
C LEU A 161 -24.00 10.66 15.63
N ASN A 162 -24.59 10.58 14.44
CA ASN A 162 -25.88 9.92 14.22
C ASN A 162 -25.79 9.03 12.96
N LEU A 163 -26.83 8.20 12.76
CA LEU A 163 -26.86 7.24 11.65
C LEU A 163 -26.71 7.93 10.28
N TRP A 164 -27.33 9.09 10.12
CA TRP A 164 -27.24 9.88 8.89
C TRP A 164 -25.79 10.31 8.59
N ASP A 165 -25.03 10.71 9.61
CA ASP A 165 -23.62 11.11 9.43
C ASP A 165 -22.77 9.91 8.97
N TYR A 166 -23.00 8.71 9.53
CA TYR A 166 -22.31 7.49 9.09
C TYR A 166 -22.61 7.16 7.64
N GLU A 167 -23.90 7.17 7.26
CA GLU A 167 -24.32 6.90 5.88
C GLU A 167 -23.67 7.88 4.91
N HIS A 168 -23.70 9.17 5.21
CA HIS A 168 -23.14 10.21 4.33
C HIS A 168 -21.61 10.23 4.27
N LEU A 169 -20.92 9.94 5.37
CA LEU A 169 -19.46 9.78 5.36
C LEU A 169 -19.02 8.59 4.50
N VAL A 170 -19.75 7.48 4.54
CA VAL A 170 -19.48 6.33 3.68
C VAL A 170 -19.70 6.69 2.22
N LEU A 171 -20.84 7.28 1.87
CA LEU A 171 -21.14 7.71 0.49
C LEU A 171 -20.16 8.74 -0.05
N GLN A 172 -19.62 9.62 0.81
CA GLN A 172 -18.62 10.61 0.44
C GLN A 172 -17.26 9.96 0.14
N ASN A 173 -16.86 8.96 0.94
CA ASN A 173 -15.55 8.32 0.80
C ASN A 173 -15.53 7.24 -0.30
N PHE A 174 -16.68 6.63 -0.57
CA PHE A 174 -16.84 5.54 -1.54
C PHE A 174 -17.87 5.90 -2.61
N PRO A 175 -17.48 6.66 -3.64
CA PRO A 175 -18.40 7.12 -4.70
C PRO A 175 -19.08 5.99 -5.50
N GLU A 176 -18.52 4.78 -5.45
CA GLU A 176 -19.07 3.59 -6.09
C GLU A 176 -20.29 3.03 -5.35
N VAL A 177 -20.46 3.42 -4.09
CA VAL A 177 -21.60 2.99 -3.25
C VAL A 177 -22.79 3.88 -3.53
N TYR A 178 -23.89 3.27 -4.01
CA TYR A 178 -25.12 4.01 -4.29
C TYR A 178 -25.94 4.30 -3.04
N LYS A 179 -25.95 3.37 -2.09
CA LYS A 179 -26.79 3.48 -0.88
C LYS A 179 -26.15 2.74 0.29
N VAL A 180 -26.24 3.36 1.46
CA VAL A 180 -25.87 2.79 2.76
C VAL A 180 -27.12 2.76 3.63
N LYS A 181 -27.26 1.73 4.45
CA LYS A 181 -28.28 1.61 5.48
C LYS A 181 -27.67 1.05 6.75
#